data_f8e64e5192115addb2fc32cd4abe8d8b
#
_entry.id   f8e64e5192115addb2fc32cd4abe8d8b
#
_cell.length_a   1.000
_cell.length_b   1.000
_cell.length_c   1.000
_cell.angle_alpha   90.00
_cell.angle_beta   90.00
_cell.angle_gamma   90.00
#
_symmetry.space_group_name_H-M   'P 1'
#
loop_
_entity.id
_entity.type
_entity.pdbx_description
1 polymer ?
#
loop_
_entity_poly.entity_id
_entity_poly.type
_entity_poly.pdbx_seq_one_letter_code
_entity_poly.pdbx_strand_id
1 'polypeptide(L)'
;MKSLSIKDIAVKANVSITTVSFIINGKAKEKSISEAVIEKVEKIIEESGYKPNQIARSLRTGNSNIIGLIIEDISNSFFSRIARLIEDKAYKKGYKIIYSSTENSVDKAKELINMFKSRKVDAYIISPIKGIEEDIKMLLDDGNPVIFFDRNLPDINTSYVGADHFNASYQSIQSFIGQGKKNIALVTTDINVEQIVERYDGYKKALEDNGIKYDENLVLKIHFNQKESETIDQIETLLQTKKIDAVLFATNYLAISGLKVLKKINKKIGDDFAIIAYDDHEAFELHTPGISTVQQPLEEIAENVIKIILKQLSSKANPENQQVIIPAKLIIRD
;
A
#
# COMPACT_ATOMS: atom_id res chain seq x y z
N MET A 1 18.42 34.38 10.93
CA MET A 1 19.86 34.06 10.92
C MET A 1 20.16 33.14 9.76
N LYS A 2 21.22 33.42 8.98
CA LYS A 2 21.66 32.53 7.89
C LYS A 2 22.23 31.26 8.50
N SER A 3 21.68 30.09 8.17
CA SER A 3 22.21 28.81 8.67
C SER A 3 23.65 28.64 8.22
N LEU A 4 24.54 28.24 9.13
CA LEU A 4 25.93 27.96 8.80
C LEU A 4 26.02 26.81 7.79
N SER A 5 26.97 26.88 6.88
CA SER A 5 27.28 25.79 5.94
C SER A 5 28.41 24.91 6.50
N ILE A 6 28.60 23.73 5.93
CA ILE A 6 29.73 22.84 6.28
C ILE A 6 31.09 23.54 6.07
N LYS A 7 31.15 24.48 5.10
CA LYS A 7 32.33 25.30 4.84
C LYS A 7 32.61 26.26 5.99
N ASP A 8 31.57 26.85 6.56
CA ASP A 8 31.71 27.77 7.70
C ASP A 8 32.17 27.01 8.95
N ILE A 9 31.68 25.78 9.18
CA ILE A 9 32.16 24.91 10.27
C ILE A 9 33.65 24.58 10.05
N ALA A 10 34.06 24.21 8.85
CA ALA A 10 35.44 23.87 8.51
C ALA A 10 36.40 25.06 8.78
N VAL A 11 36.00 26.28 8.38
CA VAL A 11 36.76 27.51 8.66
C VAL A 11 36.86 27.76 10.16
N LYS A 12 35.76 27.70 10.91
CA LYS A 12 35.75 27.91 12.38
C LYS A 12 36.61 26.89 13.12
N ALA A 13 36.59 25.63 12.67
CA ALA A 13 37.38 24.57 13.27
C ALA A 13 38.85 24.58 12.80
N ASN A 14 39.20 25.35 11.77
CA ASN A 14 40.50 25.33 11.09
C ASN A 14 40.90 23.96 10.57
N VAL A 15 39.96 23.29 9.89
CA VAL A 15 40.15 21.96 9.27
C VAL A 15 39.57 21.96 7.86
N SER A 16 39.83 20.91 7.11
CA SER A 16 39.24 20.74 5.78
C SER A 16 37.74 20.41 5.87
N ILE A 17 36.97 20.77 4.81
CA ILE A 17 35.56 20.37 4.67
C ILE A 17 35.43 18.85 4.73
N THR A 18 36.41 18.11 4.18
CA THR A 18 36.47 16.65 4.18
C THR A 18 36.60 16.11 5.63
N THR A 19 37.42 16.74 6.45
CA THR A 19 37.56 16.40 7.87
C THR A 19 36.24 16.56 8.61
N VAL A 20 35.57 17.71 8.46
CA VAL A 20 34.24 17.93 9.04
C VAL A 20 33.23 16.88 8.54
N SER A 21 33.24 16.57 7.23
CA SER A 21 32.36 15.54 6.67
C SER A 21 32.62 14.16 7.28
N PHE A 22 33.88 13.76 7.50
CA PHE A 22 34.17 12.48 8.14
C PHE A 22 33.68 12.43 9.61
N ILE A 23 33.83 13.51 10.35
CA ILE A 23 33.35 13.60 11.75
C ILE A 23 31.82 13.49 11.79
N ILE A 24 31.11 14.27 10.99
CA ILE A 24 29.64 14.25 10.90
C ILE A 24 29.09 12.87 10.51
N ASN A 25 29.82 12.13 9.68
CA ASN A 25 29.40 10.79 9.22
C ASN A 25 29.93 9.64 10.08
N GLY A 26 30.51 9.91 11.27
CA GLY A 26 31.01 8.87 12.20
C GLY A 26 32.24 8.12 11.70
N LYS A 27 32.96 8.63 10.68
CA LYS A 27 34.14 8.01 10.07
C LYS A 27 35.46 8.58 10.60
N ALA A 28 35.40 9.38 11.65
CA ALA A 28 36.58 10.07 12.19
C ALA A 28 37.70 9.11 12.62
N LYS A 29 37.36 8.05 13.35
CA LYS A 29 38.31 7.00 13.80
C LYS A 29 38.91 6.23 12.62
N GLU A 30 38.08 5.85 11.65
CA GLU A 30 38.51 5.14 10.42
C GLU A 30 39.52 5.99 9.60
N LYS A 31 39.39 7.32 9.68
CA LYS A 31 40.25 8.28 8.96
C LYS A 31 41.36 8.85 9.84
N SER A 32 41.63 8.25 11.00
CA SER A 32 42.68 8.64 11.93
C SER A 32 42.65 10.12 12.32
N ILE A 33 41.46 10.69 12.47
CA ILE A 33 41.27 12.07 12.95
C ILE A 33 41.45 12.08 14.49
N SER A 34 42.27 13.02 15.01
CA SER A 34 42.53 13.07 16.43
C SER A 34 41.29 13.45 17.23
N GLU A 35 41.18 12.93 18.47
CA GLU A 35 40.06 13.20 19.38
C GLU A 35 39.88 14.72 19.62
N ALA A 36 40.97 15.48 19.79
CA ALA A 36 40.91 16.91 19.95
C ALA A 36 40.27 17.67 18.77
N VAL A 37 40.45 17.15 17.53
CA VAL A 37 39.80 17.73 16.34
C VAL A 37 38.34 17.33 16.28
N ILE A 38 38.00 16.10 16.71
CA ILE A 38 36.60 15.61 16.74
C ILE A 38 35.82 16.48 17.73
N GLU A 39 36.27 16.60 18.99
CA GLU A 39 35.62 17.40 20.03
C GLU A 39 35.43 18.86 19.60
N LYS A 40 36.48 19.46 19.00
CA LYS A 40 36.41 20.84 18.52
C LYS A 40 35.31 21.03 17.48
N VAL A 41 35.20 20.12 16.49
CA VAL A 41 34.20 20.20 15.42
C VAL A 41 32.81 19.95 15.98
N GLU A 42 32.63 18.94 16.82
CA GLU A 42 31.34 18.60 17.43
C GLU A 42 30.81 19.75 18.29
N LYS A 43 31.67 20.39 19.10
CA LYS A 43 31.31 21.57 19.87
C LYS A 43 30.83 22.73 18.99
N ILE A 44 31.51 23.00 17.86
CA ILE A 44 31.11 24.06 16.93
C ILE A 44 29.75 23.71 16.27
N ILE A 45 29.52 22.45 15.96
CA ILE A 45 28.25 21.96 15.39
C ILE A 45 27.13 22.17 16.42
N GLU A 46 27.31 21.76 17.65
CA GLU A 46 26.34 21.91 18.73
C GLU A 46 26.02 23.39 19.03
N GLU A 47 27.05 24.22 19.25
CA GLU A 47 26.88 25.65 19.52
C GLU A 47 26.21 26.42 18.35
N SER A 48 26.44 25.98 17.12
CA SER A 48 25.89 26.64 15.93
C SER A 48 24.52 26.13 15.53
N GLY A 49 24.05 25.02 16.13
CA GLY A 49 22.84 24.34 15.67
C GLY A 49 22.91 23.84 14.23
N TYR A 50 24.13 23.62 13.71
CA TYR A 50 24.33 23.19 12.33
C TYR A 50 23.70 21.81 12.10
N LYS A 51 22.87 21.74 11.08
CA LYS A 51 22.33 20.47 10.57
C LYS A 51 22.85 20.23 9.14
N PRO A 52 23.40 19.03 8.88
CA PRO A 52 23.85 18.68 7.53
C PRO A 52 22.75 18.90 6.50
N ASN A 53 23.06 19.65 5.43
CA ASN A 53 22.10 19.84 4.35
C ASN A 53 21.97 18.54 3.55
N GLN A 54 20.84 17.88 3.70
CA GLN A 54 20.55 16.61 3.01
C GLN A 54 20.54 16.76 1.50
N ILE A 55 20.09 17.92 0.98
CA ILE A 55 20.09 18.21 -0.47
C ILE A 55 21.52 18.28 -0.99
N ALA A 56 22.41 18.97 -0.28
CA ALA A 56 23.83 19.04 -0.67
C ALA A 56 24.52 17.67 -0.57
N ARG A 57 24.11 16.84 0.37
CA ARG A 57 24.59 15.45 0.49
C ARG A 57 24.09 14.59 -0.67
N SER A 58 22.80 14.65 -1.02
CA SER A 58 22.24 13.88 -2.13
C SER A 58 22.83 14.26 -3.48
N LEU A 59 23.08 15.55 -3.71
CA LEU A 59 23.76 16.02 -4.91
C LEU A 59 25.19 15.46 -5.04
N ARG A 60 25.90 15.27 -3.93
CA ARG A 60 27.26 14.70 -3.92
C ARG A 60 27.29 13.19 -4.01
N THR A 61 26.35 12.49 -3.38
CA THR A 61 26.30 11.02 -3.33
C THR A 61 25.48 10.40 -4.46
N GLY A 62 24.63 11.20 -5.10
CA GLY A 62 23.62 10.72 -6.06
C GLY A 62 22.39 10.09 -5.43
N ASN A 63 22.37 9.93 -4.07
CA ASN A 63 21.29 9.24 -3.36
C ASN A 63 20.61 10.18 -2.37
N SER A 64 19.28 10.18 -2.37
CA SER A 64 18.45 10.96 -1.43
C SER A 64 18.15 10.21 -0.14
N ASN A 65 18.24 8.89 -0.15
CA ASN A 65 17.73 7.94 0.83
C ASN A 65 16.21 8.11 1.07
N ILE A 66 15.49 8.44 0.00
CA ILE A 66 14.04 8.60 0.00
C ILE A 66 13.44 7.66 -1.05
N ILE A 67 12.39 6.93 -0.67
CA ILE A 67 11.57 6.12 -1.56
C ILE A 67 10.20 6.80 -1.66
N GLY A 68 9.70 6.98 -2.88
CA GLY A 68 8.35 7.46 -3.14
C GLY A 68 7.34 6.32 -3.07
N LEU A 69 6.29 6.48 -2.28
CA LEU A 69 5.17 5.54 -2.18
C LEU A 69 3.89 6.19 -2.72
N ILE A 70 3.38 5.69 -3.83
CA ILE A 70 2.15 6.16 -4.47
C ILE A 70 1.06 5.12 -4.25
N ILE A 71 -0.02 5.53 -3.61
CA ILE A 71 -1.15 4.67 -3.22
C ILE A 71 -2.47 5.25 -3.71
N GLU A 72 -3.57 4.50 -3.59
CA GLU A 72 -4.89 5.03 -3.93
C GLU A 72 -5.33 6.11 -2.94
N ASP A 73 -5.52 5.76 -1.66
CA ASP A 73 -6.04 6.65 -0.63
C ASP A 73 -5.52 6.26 0.76
N ILE A 74 -4.76 7.15 1.40
CA ILE A 74 -4.21 6.94 2.74
C ILE A 74 -5.29 6.88 3.83
N SER A 75 -6.47 7.40 3.58
CA SER A 75 -7.59 7.34 4.52
C SER A 75 -8.20 5.94 4.61
N ASN A 76 -8.01 5.09 3.60
CA ASN A 76 -8.40 3.70 3.63
C ASN A 76 -7.45 2.90 4.54
N SER A 77 -8.01 2.14 5.49
CA SER A 77 -7.26 1.38 6.49
C SER A 77 -6.28 0.36 5.89
N PHE A 78 -6.57 -0.21 4.73
CA PHE A 78 -5.65 -1.08 4.00
C PHE A 78 -4.37 -0.34 3.61
N PHE A 79 -4.51 0.81 2.94
CA PHE A 79 -3.36 1.59 2.48
C PHE A 79 -2.58 2.23 3.63
N SER A 80 -3.25 2.73 4.67
CA SER A 80 -2.55 3.30 5.83
C SER A 80 -1.74 2.25 6.60
N ARG A 81 -2.28 1.03 6.78
CA ARG A 81 -1.57 -0.07 7.45
C ARG A 81 -0.35 -0.54 6.64
N ILE A 82 -0.50 -0.77 5.33
CA ILE A 82 0.62 -1.22 4.50
C ILE A 82 1.68 -0.14 4.34
N ALA A 83 1.28 1.15 4.23
CA ALA A 83 2.22 2.27 4.19
C ALA A 83 3.07 2.33 5.46
N ARG A 84 2.46 2.12 6.63
CA ARG A 84 3.19 2.06 7.91
C ARG A 84 4.19 0.91 7.95
N LEU A 85 3.80 -0.28 7.49
CA LEU A 85 4.69 -1.45 7.45
C LEU A 85 5.87 -1.24 6.50
N ILE A 86 5.61 -0.65 5.31
CA ILE A 86 6.65 -0.29 4.35
C ILE A 86 7.60 0.75 4.97
N GLU A 87 7.07 1.80 5.62
CA GLU A 87 7.86 2.83 6.28
C GLU A 87 8.79 2.25 7.36
N ASP A 88 8.26 1.41 8.26
CA ASP A 88 9.04 0.81 9.35
C ASP A 88 10.18 -0.08 8.80
N LYS A 89 9.91 -0.86 7.74
CA LYS A 89 10.91 -1.72 7.12
C LYS A 89 11.97 -0.91 6.35
N ALA A 90 11.56 0.15 5.63
CA ALA A 90 12.46 1.05 4.93
C ALA A 90 13.36 1.83 5.91
N TYR A 91 12.79 2.33 7.00
CA TYR A 91 13.51 3.08 8.04
C TYR A 91 14.65 2.26 8.65
N LYS A 92 14.43 0.97 8.96
CA LYS A 92 15.46 0.03 9.45
C LYS A 92 16.62 -0.15 8.47
N LYS A 93 16.41 0.19 7.19
CA LYS A 93 17.41 0.11 6.11
C LYS A 93 17.99 1.49 5.74
N GLY A 94 17.66 2.54 6.48
CA GLY A 94 18.18 3.89 6.30
C GLY A 94 17.45 4.72 5.24
N TYR A 95 16.29 4.27 4.77
CA TYR A 95 15.44 4.99 3.83
C TYR A 95 14.26 5.65 4.55
N LYS A 96 13.82 6.78 4.02
CA LYS A 96 12.57 7.46 4.40
C LYS A 96 11.54 7.26 3.31
N ILE A 97 10.28 7.18 3.70
CA ILE A 97 9.16 7.13 2.77
C ILE A 97 8.52 8.52 2.65
N ILE A 98 8.26 8.96 1.42
CA ILE A 98 7.30 10.03 1.12
C ILE A 98 6.14 9.35 0.41
N TYR A 99 4.93 9.45 0.96
CA TYR A 99 3.74 8.89 0.33
C TYR A 99 2.81 9.97 -0.19
N SER A 100 2.01 9.61 -1.20
CA SER A 100 0.94 10.44 -1.75
C SER A 100 -0.19 9.59 -2.30
N SER A 101 -1.42 10.12 -2.23
CA SER A 101 -2.64 9.44 -2.68
C SER A 101 -3.08 9.94 -4.04
N THR A 102 -3.39 9.02 -4.96
CA THR A 102 -3.87 9.33 -6.31
C THR A 102 -5.37 9.58 -6.39
N GLU A 103 -6.14 9.00 -5.45
CA GLU A 103 -7.61 8.98 -5.45
C GLU A 103 -8.17 8.45 -6.78
N ASN A 104 -7.47 7.50 -7.41
CA ASN A 104 -7.74 6.94 -8.74
C ASN A 104 -7.79 7.99 -9.88
N SER A 105 -7.22 9.18 -9.70
CA SER A 105 -7.09 10.20 -10.73
C SER A 105 -5.79 10.01 -11.51
N VAL A 106 -5.90 9.82 -12.83
CA VAL A 106 -4.75 9.68 -13.74
C VAL A 106 -3.89 10.93 -13.75
N ASP A 107 -4.52 12.12 -13.80
CA ASP A 107 -3.81 13.39 -13.81
C ASP A 107 -3.02 13.61 -12.53
N LYS A 108 -3.66 13.31 -11.38
CA LYS A 108 -3.00 13.39 -10.07
C LYS A 108 -1.84 12.40 -9.96
N ALA A 109 -2.00 11.18 -10.45
CA ALA A 109 -0.93 10.18 -10.46
C ALA A 109 0.29 10.65 -11.27
N LYS A 110 0.07 11.21 -12.47
CA LYS A 110 1.12 11.80 -13.32
C LYS A 110 1.83 12.97 -12.64
N GLU A 111 1.06 13.86 -12.00
CA GLU A 111 1.61 14.98 -11.24
C GLU A 111 2.51 14.47 -10.09
N LEU A 112 2.07 13.46 -9.34
CA LEU A 112 2.81 12.88 -8.23
C LEU A 112 4.10 12.18 -8.69
N ILE A 113 4.07 11.44 -9.79
CA ILE A 113 5.26 10.84 -10.41
C ILE A 113 6.27 11.92 -10.77
N ASN A 114 5.84 12.99 -11.44
CA ASN A 114 6.70 14.10 -11.83
C ASN A 114 7.26 14.86 -10.60
N MET A 115 6.44 15.04 -9.56
CA MET A 115 6.88 15.64 -8.31
C MET A 115 7.99 14.80 -7.64
N PHE A 116 7.82 13.49 -7.54
CA PHE A 116 8.83 12.60 -6.96
C PHE A 116 10.11 12.57 -7.80
N LYS A 117 9.99 12.55 -9.13
CA LYS A 117 11.12 12.68 -10.07
C LYS A 117 11.90 13.97 -9.85
N SER A 118 11.21 15.09 -9.73
CA SER A 118 11.85 16.40 -9.46
C SER A 118 12.57 16.44 -8.10
N ARG A 119 12.07 15.71 -7.11
CA ARG A 119 12.68 15.56 -5.79
C ARG A 119 13.79 14.51 -5.74
N LYS A 120 14.05 13.82 -6.85
CA LYS A 120 15.08 12.78 -7.00
C LYS A 120 14.95 11.72 -5.93
N VAL A 121 13.75 11.15 -5.76
CA VAL A 121 13.60 9.95 -4.93
C VAL A 121 14.40 8.80 -5.55
N ASP A 122 14.95 7.92 -4.71
CA ASP A 122 15.86 6.86 -5.16
C ASP A 122 15.11 5.67 -5.80
N ALA A 123 13.83 5.50 -5.45
CA ALA A 123 12.99 4.41 -5.97
C ALA A 123 11.50 4.72 -5.79
N TYR A 124 10.65 3.94 -6.48
CA TYR A 124 9.20 4.12 -6.49
C TYR A 124 8.49 2.82 -6.12
N ILE A 125 7.60 2.89 -5.15
CA ILE A 125 6.66 1.82 -4.78
C ILE A 125 5.27 2.34 -5.15
N ILE A 126 4.58 1.66 -6.07
CA ILE A 126 3.35 2.20 -6.67
C ILE A 126 2.24 1.14 -6.65
N SER A 127 1.04 1.53 -6.14
CA SER A 127 -0.22 0.87 -6.48
C SER A 127 -0.78 1.56 -7.72
N PRO A 128 -0.57 0.99 -8.93
CA PRO A 128 -0.78 1.72 -10.18
C PRO A 128 -2.26 1.81 -10.56
N ILE A 129 -2.56 2.74 -11.47
CA ILE A 129 -3.84 2.86 -12.16
C ILE A 129 -3.61 2.87 -13.66
N LYS A 130 -4.59 2.43 -14.44
CA LYS A 130 -4.52 2.49 -15.91
C LYS A 130 -4.42 3.95 -16.38
N GLY A 131 -3.58 4.19 -17.39
CA GLY A 131 -3.36 5.52 -17.98
C GLY A 131 -2.08 6.22 -17.56
N ILE A 132 -1.25 5.58 -16.71
CA ILE A 132 0.09 6.07 -16.33
C ILE A 132 1.23 5.23 -16.90
N GLU A 133 0.94 4.32 -17.83
CA GLU A 133 1.90 3.35 -18.36
C GLU A 133 3.14 4.04 -18.96
N GLU A 134 2.94 5.13 -19.71
CA GLU A 134 4.04 5.88 -20.33
C GLU A 134 4.90 6.60 -19.28
N ASP A 135 4.29 7.12 -18.21
CA ASP A 135 5.03 7.75 -17.12
C ASP A 135 5.90 6.73 -16.38
N ILE A 136 5.40 5.50 -16.18
CA ILE A 136 6.17 4.40 -15.58
C ILE A 136 7.30 3.96 -16.50
N LYS A 137 7.06 3.81 -17.80
CA LYS A 137 8.12 3.49 -18.78
C LYS A 137 9.24 4.53 -18.75
N MET A 138 8.91 5.82 -18.72
CA MET A 138 9.90 6.88 -18.59
C MET A 138 10.73 6.76 -17.31
N LEU A 139 10.12 6.38 -16.17
CA LEU A 139 10.88 6.14 -14.94
C LEU A 139 11.87 4.98 -15.09
N LEU A 140 11.43 3.87 -15.70
CA LEU A 140 12.25 2.69 -15.94
C LEU A 140 13.38 2.98 -16.93
N ASP A 141 13.11 3.70 -18.01
CA ASP A 141 14.10 4.11 -19.02
C ASP A 141 15.15 5.06 -18.43
N ASP A 142 14.78 5.91 -17.49
CA ASP A 142 15.71 6.75 -16.71
C ASP A 142 16.52 5.94 -15.66
N GLY A 143 16.31 4.62 -15.58
CA GLY A 143 17.01 3.71 -14.66
C GLY A 143 16.50 3.77 -13.21
N ASN A 144 15.32 4.34 -12.96
CA ASN A 144 14.75 4.36 -11.63
C ASN A 144 14.17 2.99 -11.25
N PRO A 145 14.48 2.45 -10.07
CA PRO A 145 13.81 1.29 -9.54
C PRO A 145 12.32 1.55 -9.30
N VAL A 146 11.46 0.71 -9.90
CA VAL A 146 10.00 0.77 -9.72
C VAL A 146 9.51 -0.62 -9.32
N ILE A 147 8.62 -0.69 -8.35
CA ILE A 147 7.89 -1.91 -7.98
C ILE A 147 6.42 -1.61 -7.83
N PHE A 148 5.59 -2.48 -8.35
CA PHE A 148 4.14 -2.43 -8.12
C PHE A 148 3.74 -3.28 -6.93
N PHE A 149 2.69 -2.87 -6.26
CA PHE A 149 2.02 -3.66 -5.23
C PHE A 149 0.51 -3.43 -5.26
N ASP A 150 -0.26 -4.36 -4.70
CA ASP A 150 -1.73 -4.33 -4.66
C ASP A 150 -2.35 -4.42 -6.06
N ARG A 151 -2.03 -3.50 -6.95
CA ARG A 151 -2.44 -3.45 -8.35
C ARG A 151 -1.27 -3.70 -9.28
N ASN A 152 -1.57 -4.20 -10.47
CA ASN A 152 -0.60 -4.46 -11.52
C ASN A 152 -0.97 -3.77 -12.83
N LEU A 153 0.02 -3.54 -13.68
CA LEU A 153 -0.11 -3.18 -15.09
C LEU A 153 0.65 -4.24 -15.90
N PRO A 154 -0.02 -5.27 -16.40
CA PRO A 154 0.63 -6.45 -17.03
C PRO A 154 1.55 -6.11 -18.21
N ASP A 155 1.26 -5.00 -18.91
CA ASP A 155 2.06 -4.53 -20.06
C ASP A 155 3.35 -3.80 -19.66
N ILE A 156 3.58 -3.60 -18.36
CA ILE A 156 4.78 -2.97 -17.81
C ILE A 156 5.69 -4.03 -17.19
N ASN A 157 6.88 -4.16 -17.77
CA ASN A 157 7.87 -5.12 -17.26
C ASN A 157 8.58 -4.60 -15.99
N THR A 158 7.94 -4.77 -14.85
CA THR A 158 8.52 -4.45 -13.53
C THR A 158 8.14 -5.50 -12.49
N SER A 159 8.74 -5.43 -11.30
CA SER A 159 8.40 -6.33 -10.21
C SER A 159 7.02 -5.99 -9.63
N TYR A 160 6.30 -7.03 -9.20
CA TYR A 160 4.98 -6.90 -8.56
C TYR A 160 4.89 -7.79 -7.33
N VAL A 161 4.20 -7.28 -6.30
CA VAL A 161 3.84 -8.04 -5.10
C VAL A 161 2.36 -7.81 -4.79
N GLY A 162 1.57 -8.87 -4.79
CA GLY A 162 0.13 -8.81 -4.51
C GLY A 162 -0.38 -9.99 -3.70
N ALA A 163 -1.67 -9.96 -3.38
CA ALA A 163 -2.37 -11.06 -2.74
C ALA A 163 -3.12 -11.92 -3.79
N ASP A 164 -3.35 -13.19 -3.46
CA ASP A 164 -4.19 -14.11 -4.26
C ASP A 164 -5.67 -13.81 -3.98
N HIS A 165 -6.24 -12.91 -4.75
CA HIS A 165 -7.61 -12.45 -4.57
C HIS A 165 -8.64 -13.44 -5.10
N PHE A 166 -8.30 -14.18 -6.16
CA PHE A 166 -9.19 -15.18 -6.74
C PHE A 166 -9.46 -16.30 -5.73
N ASN A 167 -8.40 -16.95 -5.21
CA ASN A 167 -8.57 -18.04 -4.26
C ASN A 167 -9.17 -17.58 -2.93
N ALA A 168 -8.86 -16.38 -2.47
CA ALA A 168 -9.45 -15.84 -1.25
C ALA A 168 -10.97 -15.64 -1.36
N SER A 169 -11.44 -15.10 -2.49
CA SER A 169 -12.86 -14.96 -2.78
C SER A 169 -13.54 -16.32 -2.98
N TYR A 170 -12.90 -17.23 -3.72
CA TYR A 170 -13.37 -18.59 -3.90
C TYR A 170 -13.58 -19.32 -2.56
N GLN A 171 -12.58 -19.28 -1.67
CA GLN A 171 -12.68 -19.90 -0.33
C GLN A 171 -13.75 -19.24 0.54
N SER A 172 -13.97 -17.94 0.41
CA SER A 172 -15.04 -17.23 1.12
C SER A 172 -16.42 -17.78 0.76
N ILE A 173 -16.65 -17.98 -0.53
CA ILE A 173 -17.91 -18.54 -1.02
C ILE A 173 -18.05 -20.03 -0.65
N GLN A 174 -16.95 -20.79 -0.72
CA GLN A 174 -16.94 -22.19 -0.22
C GLN A 174 -17.32 -22.28 1.25
N SER A 175 -16.84 -21.34 2.09
CA SER A 175 -17.21 -21.26 3.49
C SER A 175 -18.72 -21.04 3.70
N PHE A 176 -19.35 -20.15 2.93
CA PHE A 176 -20.79 -19.95 2.97
C PHE A 176 -21.56 -21.20 2.51
N ILE A 177 -21.13 -21.83 1.43
CA ILE A 177 -21.77 -23.04 0.92
C ILE A 177 -21.66 -24.19 1.94
N GLY A 178 -20.50 -24.32 2.59
CA GLY A 178 -20.31 -25.30 3.68
C GLY A 178 -21.24 -25.08 4.88
N GLN A 179 -21.69 -23.84 5.09
CA GLN A 179 -22.73 -23.48 6.08
C GLN A 179 -24.16 -23.65 5.55
N GLY A 180 -24.34 -24.20 4.35
CA GLY A 180 -25.65 -24.43 3.73
C GLY A 180 -26.27 -23.20 3.06
N LYS A 181 -25.52 -22.08 2.91
CA LYS A 181 -26.00 -20.88 2.21
C LYS A 181 -26.11 -21.12 0.72
N LYS A 182 -27.17 -20.60 0.08
CA LYS A 182 -27.46 -20.81 -1.34
C LYS A 182 -27.71 -19.50 -2.10
N ASN A 183 -28.22 -18.48 -1.42
CA ASN A 183 -28.50 -17.16 -2.02
C ASN A 183 -27.41 -16.18 -1.57
N ILE A 184 -26.23 -16.35 -2.17
CA ILE A 184 -25.02 -15.63 -1.77
C ILE A 184 -24.89 -14.39 -2.65
N ALA A 185 -24.94 -13.22 -2.06
CA ALA A 185 -24.74 -11.96 -2.77
C ALA A 185 -23.26 -11.54 -2.76
N LEU A 186 -22.89 -10.80 -3.81
CA LEU A 186 -21.63 -10.06 -3.88
C LEU A 186 -21.90 -8.56 -3.94
N VAL A 187 -21.31 -7.79 -3.05
CA VAL A 187 -21.27 -6.32 -3.12
C VAL A 187 -19.86 -5.90 -3.46
N THR A 188 -19.67 -5.33 -4.64
CA THR A 188 -18.37 -4.98 -5.22
C THR A 188 -18.40 -3.59 -5.84
N THR A 189 -17.31 -3.14 -6.44
CA THR A 189 -17.24 -1.88 -7.18
C THR A 189 -17.29 -2.12 -8.67
N ASP A 190 -17.63 -1.09 -9.45
CA ASP A 190 -17.63 -1.13 -10.91
C ASP A 190 -16.24 -0.81 -11.53
N ILE A 191 -15.22 -0.58 -10.69
CA ILE A 191 -13.87 -0.28 -11.16
C ILE A 191 -13.21 -1.52 -11.78
N ASN A 192 -12.67 -1.36 -12.98
CA ASN A 192 -12.00 -2.45 -13.70
C ASN A 192 -10.51 -2.49 -13.35
N VAL A 193 -10.19 -2.98 -12.14
CA VAL A 193 -8.83 -3.26 -11.68
C VAL A 193 -8.72 -4.75 -11.35
N GLU A 194 -7.52 -5.32 -11.55
CA GLU A 194 -7.26 -6.75 -11.52
C GLU A 194 -7.81 -7.43 -10.25
N GLN A 195 -7.50 -6.89 -9.07
CA GLN A 195 -7.94 -7.47 -7.80
C GLN A 195 -9.47 -7.51 -7.62
N ILE A 196 -10.21 -6.55 -8.18
CA ILE A 196 -11.68 -6.55 -8.13
C ILE A 196 -12.25 -7.60 -9.09
N VAL A 197 -11.63 -7.72 -10.27
CA VAL A 197 -12.00 -8.76 -11.26
C VAL A 197 -11.74 -10.15 -10.67
N GLU A 198 -10.57 -10.39 -10.09
CA GLU A 198 -10.23 -11.67 -9.44
C GLU A 198 -11.19 -12.04 -8.31
N ARG A 199 -11.57 -11.06 -7.46
CA ARG A 199 -12.57 -11.29 -6.40
C ARG A 199 -13.92 -11.69 -6.96
N TYR A 200 -14.34 -11.06 -8.05
CA TYR A 200 -15.57 -11.40 -8.74
C TYR A 200 -15.51 -12.80 -9.41
N ASP A 201 -14.39 -13.09 -10.06
CA ASP A 201 -14.19 -14.37 -10.75
C ASP A 201 -14.12 -15.54 -9.75
N GLY A 202 -13.45 -15.35 -8.62
CA GLY A 202 -13.43 -16.31 -7.53
C GLY A 202 -14.83 -16.60 -6.94
N TYR A 203 -15.64 -15.55 -6.75
CA TYR A 203 -17.04 -15.69 -6.34
C TYR A 203 -17.82 -16.52 -7.37
N LYS A 204 -17.76 -16.16 -8.65
CA LYS A 204 -18.49 -16.84 -9.71
C LYS A 204 -18.07 -18.30 -9.85
N LYS A 205 -16.76 -18.56 -9.83
CA LYS A 205 -16.21 -19.90 -9.96
C LYS A 205 -16.62 -20.82 -8.82
N ALA A 206 -16.64 -20.30 -7.58
CA ALA A 206 -17.09 -21.11 -6.44
C ALA A 206 -18.56 -21.49 -6.53
N LEU A 207 -19.44 -20.61 -7.02
CA LEU A 207 -20.86 -20.97 -7.27
C LEU A 207 -20.98 -22.06 -8.32
N GLU A 208 -20.28 -21.90 -9.44
CA GLU A 208 -20.27 -22.85 -10.56
C GLU A 208 -19.85 -24.25 -10.11
N ASP A 209 -18.71 -24.37 -9.42
CA ASP A 209 -18.14 -25.64 -8.98
C ASP A 209 -19.03 -26.37 -7.98
N ASN A 210 -19.94 -25.67 -7.31
CA ASN A 210 -20.90 -26.25 -6.37
C ASN A 210 -22.33 -26.38 -6.94
N GLY A 211 -22.48 -26.17 -8.25
CA GLY A 211 -23.79 -26.31 -8.92
C GLY A 211 -24.84 -25.28 -8.50
N ILE A 212 -24.41 -24.16 -7.90
CA ILE A 212 -25.28 -23.03 -7.59
C ILE A 212 -25.38 -22.12 -8.81
N LYS A 213 -26.61 -21.92 -9.27
CA LYS A 213 -26.83 -21.08 -10.44
C LYS A 213 -26.45 -19.63 -10.14
N TYR A 214 -25.55 -19.07 -10.95
CA TYR A 214 -25.24 -17.66 -10.91
C TYR A 214 -26.49 -16.81 -11.20
N ASP A 215 -26.75 -15.82 -10.34
CA ASP A 215 -27.82 -14.83 -10.53
C ASP A 215 -27.22 -13.43 -10.47
N GLU A 216 -27.23 -12.73 -11.61
CA GLU A 216 -26.73 -11.37 -11.71
C GLU A 216 -27.44 -10.38 -10.76
N ASN A 217 -28.70 -10.65 -10.40
CA ASN A 217 -29.45 -9.84 -9.47
C ASN A 217 -28.91 -9.90 -8.01
N LEU A 218 -28.02 -10.86 -7.71
CA LEU A 218 -27.33 -10.95 -6.41
C LEU A 218 -25.96 -10.27 -6.43
N VAL A 219 -25.56 -9.65 -7.55
CA VAL A 219 -24.33 -8.90 -7.69
C VAL A 219 -24.63 -7.42 -7.76
N LEU A 220 -24.24 -6.69 -6.70
CA LEU A 220 -24.35 -5.23 -6.65
C LEU A 220 -22.98 -4.60 -6.94
N LYS A 221 -22.89 -3.89 -8.06
CA LYS A 221 -21.71 -3.11 -8.43
C LYS A 221 -21.92 -1.65 -8.06
N ILE A 222 -21.16 -1.18 -7.08
CA ILE A 222 -21.22 0.20 -6.57
C ILE A 222 -20.28 1.07 -7.41
N HIS A 223 -20.77 2.20 -7.88
CA HIS A 223 -19.93 3.14 -8.62
C HIS A 223 -18.83 3.71 -7.72
N PHE A 224 -17.59 3.63 -8.21
CA PHE A 224 -16.46 4.17 -7.48
C PHE A 224 -16.61 5.70 -7.34
N ASN A 225 -16.37 6.25 -6.17
CA ASN A 225 -16.56 7.67 -5.82
C ASN A 225 -18.01 8.14 -5.69
N GLN A 226 -19.04 7.27 -5.74
CA GLN A 226 -20.38 7.71 -5.37
C GLN A 226 -20.47 8.06 -3.88
N LYS A 227 -21.48 8.85 -3.52
CA LYS A 227 -21.71 9.24 -2.12
C LYS A 227 -22.06 8.03 -1.26
N GLU A 228 -21.58 8.02 -0.03
CA GLU A 228 -21.89 6.93 0.91
C GLU A 228 -23.40 6.72 1.11
N SER A 229 -24.21 7.81 1.11
CA SER A 229 -25.67 7.71 1.22
C SER A 229 -26.28 6.88 0.09
N GLU A 230 -25.82 7.08 -1.15
CA GLU A 230 -26.28 6.33 -2.32
C GLU A 230 -25.86 4.86 -2.24
N THR A 231 -24.65 4.60 -1.75
CA THR A 231 -24.14 3.23 -1.49
C THR A 231 -25.04 2.52 -0.46
N ILE A 232 -25.38 3.19 0.64
CA ILE A 232 -26.27 2.68 1.68
C ILE A 232 -27.64 2.34 1.09
N ASP A 233 -28.25 3.25 0.32
CA ASP A 233 -29.58 3.03 -0.26
C ASP A 233 -29.59 1.85 -1.25
N GLN A 234 -28.54 1.67 -2.05
CA GLN A 234 -28.42 0.55 -2.98
C GLN A 234 -28.23 -0.79 -2.24
N ILE A 235 -27.40 -0.84 -1.20
CA ILE A 235 -27.23 -2.04 -0.38
C ILE A 235 -28.52 -2.37 0.36
N GLU A 236 -29.21 -1.38 0.91
CA GLU A 236 -30.52 -1.58 1.55
C GLU A 236 -31.54 -2.17 0.60
N THR A 237 -31.64 -1.61 -0.60
CA THR A 237 -32.54 -2.12 -1.66
C THR A 237 -32.23 -3.58 -1.97
N LEU A 238 -30.94 -3.95 -2.15
CA LEU A 238 -30.53 -5.33 -2.39
C LEU A 238 -30.99 -6.25 -1.26
N LEU A 239 -30.71 -5.88 0.00
CA LEU A 239 -30.98 -6.73 1.17
C LEU A 239 -32.46 -6.86 1.52
N GLN A 240 -33.31 -5.89 1.13
CA GLN A 240 -34.76 -5.91 1.37
C GLN A 240 -35.53 -6.60 0.24
N THR A 241 -35.07 -6.46 -1.02
CA THR A 241 -35.83 -6.93 -2.20
C THR A 241 -35.44 -8.35 -2.61
N LYS A 242 -34.31 -8.85 -2.18
CA LYS A 242 -33.81 -10.18 -2.55
C LYS A 242 -33.76 -11.13 -1.35
N LYS A 243 -34.03 -12.41 -1.62
CA LYS A 243 -33.82 -13.44 -0.60
C LYS A 243 -32.31 -13.77 -0.56
N ILE A 244 -31.61 -13.19 0.41
CA ILE A 244 -30.16 -13.34 0.57
C ILE A 244 -29.90 -13.97 1.95
N ASP A 245 -29.05 -14.99 1.98
CA ASP A 245 -28.63 -15.70 3.19
C ASP A 245 -27.13 -15.51 3.50
N ALA A 246 -26.35 -15.00 2.55
CA ALA A 246 -24.97 -14.59 2.79
C ALA A 246 -24.55 -13.45 1.85
N VAL A 247 -23.60 -12.62 2.32
CA VAL A 247 -23.01 -11.52 1.52
C VAL A 247 -21.50 -11.53 1.64
N LEU A 248 -20.81 -11.55 0.49
CA LEU A 248 -19.41 -11.18 0.38
C LEU A 248 -19.30 -9.70 0.02
N PHE A 249 -18.71 -8.89 0.89
CA PHE A 249 -18.33 -7.52 0.57
C PHE A 249 -16.90 -7.51 0.04
N ALA A 250 -16.74 -7.15 -1.22
CA ALA A 250 -15.45 -7.20 -1.91
C ALA A 250 -14.44 -6.12 -1.47
N THR A 251 -14.82 -5.20 -0.59
CA THR A 251 -13.95 -4.18 0.02
C THR A 251 -14.40 -3.86 1.45
N ASN A 252 -13.46 -3.39 2.28
CA ASN A 252 -13.73 -3.02 3.67
C ASN A 252 -14.77 -1.90 3.82
N TYR A 253 -14.69 -0.86 3.02
CA TYR A 253 -15.61 0.28 3.10
C TYR A 253 -17.05 -0.08 2.68
N LEU A 254 -17.21 -0.98 1.71
CA LEU A 254 -18.53 -1.51 1.35
C LEU A 254 -19.12 -2.35 2.48
N ALA A 255 -18.27 -3.13 3.18
CA ALA A 255 -18.71 -3.88 4.36
C ALA A 255 -19.15 -2.94 5.50
N ILE A 256 -18.42 -1.86 5.76
CA ILE A 256 -18.82 -0.84 6.74
C ILE A 256 -20.19 -0.23 6.38
N SER A 257 -20.39 0.13 5.11
CA SER A 257 -21.69 0.62 4.63
C SER A 257 -22.78 -0.45 4.79
N GLY A 258 -22.45 -1.72 4.51
CA GLY A 258 -23.36 -2.86 4.74
C GLY A 258 -23.76 -3.01 6.21
N LEU A 259 -22.82 -2.89 7.16
CA LEU A 259 -23.13 -2.92 8.59
C LEU A 259 -24.07 -1.77 9.02
N LYS A 260 -23.88 -0.57 8.45
CA LYS A 260 -24.79 0.56 8.68
C LYS A 260 -26.22 0.24 8.20
N VAL A 261 -26.34 -0.41 7.03
CA VAL A 261 -27.65 -0.86 6.50
C VAL A 261 -28.26 -1.90 7.42
N LEU A 262 -27.53 -2.95 7.81
CA LEU A 262 -28.07 -4.00 8.69
C LEU A 262 -28.58 -3.44 10.01
N LYS A 263 -27.88 -2.48 10.59
CA LYS A 263 -28.33 -1.75 11.78
C LYS A 263 -29.63 -0.99 11.50
N LYS A 264 -29.73 -0.28 10.35
CA LYS A 264 -30.91 0.50 9.95
C LYS A 264 -32.15 -0.39 9.76
N ILE A 265 -32.00 -1.57 9.10
CA ILE A 265 -33.12 -2.49 8.83
C ILE A 265 -33.32 -3.51 9.94
N ASN A 266 -32.57 -3.42 11.04
CA ASN A 266 -32.59 -4.35 12.18
C ASN A 266 -32.41 -5.82 11.78
N LYS A 267 -31.58 -6.11 10.76
CA LYS A 267 -31.27 -7.47 10.31
C LYS A 267 -30.06 -7.99 11.08
N LYS A 268 -30.24 -9.12 11.77
CA LYS A 268 -29.20 -9.74 12.59
C LYS A 268 -28.28 -10.63 11.74
N ILE A 269 -27.01 -10.60 12.05
CA ILE A 269 -26.00 -11.54 11.56
C ILE A 269 -26.08 -12.79 12.46
N GLY A 270 -25.97 -13.96 11.87
CA GLY A 270 -26.04 -15.24 12.58
C GLY A 270 -26.39 -16.38 11.61
N ASP A 271 -27.02 -17.43 12.13
CA ASP A 271 -27.30 -18.67 11.38
C ASP A 271 -28.07 -18.44 10.07
N ASP A 272 -29.02 -17.50 10.05
CA ASP A 272 -29.84 -17.21 8.88
C ASP A 272 -29.17 -16.25 7.88
N PHE A 273 -28.19 -15.45 8.32
CA PHE A 273 -27.55 -14.43 7.50
C PHE A 273 -26.07 -14.26 7.83
N ALA A 274 -25.19 -14.63 6.91
CA ALA A 274 -23.75 -14.60 7.09
C ALA A 274 -23.07 -13.47 6.30
N ILE A 275 -21.95 -12.98 6.81
CA ILE A 275 -21.15 -11.95 6.14
C ILE A 275 -19.69 -12.36 6.14
N ILE A 276 -19.01 -12.12 5.01
CA ILE A 276 -17.56 -12.04 4.92
C ILE A 276 -17.19 -10.68 4.31
N ALA A 277 -16.26 -9.98 4.93
CA ALA A 277 -15.74 -8.71 4.45
C ALA A 277 -14.30 -8.86 3.96
N TYR A 278 -13.94 -8.15 2.89
CA TYR A 278 -12.55 -8.03 2.48
C TYR A 278 -11.83 -7.01 3.36
N ASP A 279 -10.54 -7.27 3.60
CA ASP A 279 -9.64 -6.55 4.51
C ASP A 279 -10.07 -6.62 5.97
N ASP A 280 -9.19 -7.11 6.80
CA ASP A 280 -9.46 -7.22 8.24
C ASP A 280 -9.38 -5.84 8.90
N HIS A 281 -10.51 -5.38 9.46
CA HIS A 281 -10.66 -4.08 10.09
C HIS A 281 -11.11 -4.24 11.55
N GLU A 282 -10.60 -3.41 12.45
CA GLU A 282 -10.93 -3.46 13.89
C GLU A 282 -12.44 -3.43 14.16
N ALA A 283 -13.20 -2.66 13.36
CA ALA A 283 -14.66 -2.63 13.49
C ALA A 283 -15.33 -3.99 13.27
N PHE A 284 -14.70 -4.87 12.49
CA PHE A 284 -15.23 -6.23 12.23
C PHE A 284 -14.97 -7.18 13.40
N GLU A 285 -13.84 -7.01 14.05
CA GLU A 285 -13.50 -7.76 15.27
C GLU A 285 -14.36 -7.33 16.46
N LEU A 286 -14.62 -6.03 16.60
CA LEU A 286 -15.40 -5.45 17.70
C LEU A 286 -16.92 -5.59 17.53
N HIS A 287 -17.39 -5.98 16.33
CA HIS A 287 -18.82 -6.24 16.12
C HIS A 287 -19.27 -7.51 16.88
N THR A 288 -20.54 -7.58 17.25
CA THR A 288 -21.12 -8.76 17.93
C THR A 288 -22.36 -9.25 17.16
N PRO A 289 -22.33 -10.50 16.61
CA PRO A 289 -21.18 -11.40 16.49
C PRO A 289 -20.04 -10.80 15.64
N GLY A 290 -18.82 -11.32 15.80
CA GLY A 290 -17.66 -10.89 15.02
C GLY A 290 -17.88 -11.11 13.52
N ILE A 291 -17.34 -10.22 12.66
CA ILE A 291 -17.47 -10.35 11.21
C ILE A 291 -16.30 -11.15 10.66
N SER A 292 -16.59 -12.23 9.96
CA SER A 292 -15.57 -13.00 9.24
C SER A 292 -14.95 -12.16 8.12
N THR A 293 -13.63 -12.30 7.89
CA THR A 293 -12.90 -11.46 6.97
C THR A 293 -11.92 -12.23 6.11
N VAL A 294 -11.62 -11.68 4.92
CA VAL A 294 -10.43 -12.01 4.15
C VAL A 294 -9.32 -11.07 4.59
N GLN A 295 -8.33 -11.60 5.30
CA GLN A 295 -7.15 -10.86 5.73
C GLN A 295 -6.05 -10.95 4.68
N GLN A 296 -5.67 -9.82 4.10
CA GLN A 296 -4.51 -9.75 3.20
C GLN A 296 -3.20 -9.85 3.99
N PRO A 297 -2.15 -10.47 3.41
CA PRO A 297 -0.86 -10.71 4.09
C PRO A 297 0.04 -9.46 4.06
N LEU A 298 -0.40 -8.36 4.70
CA LEU A 298 0.25 -7.03 4.59
C LEU A 298 1.70 -7.03 5.03
N GLU A 299 2.05 -7.79 6.08
CA GLU A 299 3.44 -7.91 6.57
C GLU A 299 4.34 -8.53 5.50
N GLU A 300 3.88 -9.62 4.88
CA GLU A 300 4.64 -10.35 3.87
C GLU A 300 4.74 -9.53 2.57
N ILE A 301 3.68 -8.81 2.19
CA ILE A 301 3.69 -7.90 1.05
C ILE A 301 4.73 -6.79 1.29
N ALA A 302 4.68 -6.09 2.42
CA ALA A 302 5.61 -5.02 2.76
C ALA A 302 7.07 -5.52 2.82
N GLU A 303 7.29 -6.72 3.34
CA GLU A 303 8.63 -7.32 3.40
C GLU A 303 9.19 -7.62 2.01
N ASN A 304 8.39 -8.25 1.14
CA ASN A 304 8.82 -8.55 -0.23
C ASN A 304 9.04 -7.26 -1.05
N VAL A 305 8.15 -6.27 -0.94
CA VAL A 305 8.29 -4.97 -1.59
C VAL A 305 9.63 -4.32 -1.21
N ILE A 306 9.93 -4.21 0.08
CA ILE A 306 11.20 -3.60 0.53
C ILE A 306 12.40 -4.45 0.14
N LYS A 307 12.35 -5.77 0.25
CA LYS A 307 13.44 -6.67 -0.16
C LYS A 307 13.77 -6.50 -1.65
N ILE A 308 12.76 -6.47 -2.51
CA ILE A 308 12.94 -6.35 -3.95
C ILE A 308 13.48 -4.96 -4.31
N ILE A 309 12.89 -3.88 -3.79
CA ILE A 309 13.32 -2.52 -4.13
C ILE A 309 14.75 -2.24 -3.66
N LEU A 310 15.15 -2.74 -2.49
CA LEU A 310 16.52 -2.59 -2.01
C LEU A 310 17.53 -3.39 -2.84
N LYS A 311 17.13 -4.56 -3.34
CA LYS A 311 17.96 -5.34 -4.28
C LYS A 311 18.16 -4.56 -5.59
N GLN A 312 17.11 -3.91 -6.11
CA GLN A 312 17.21 -3.07 -7.30
C GLN A 312 18.12 -1.86 -7.07
N LEU A 313 18.00 -1.19 -5.92
CA LEU A 313 18.85 -0.04 -5.54
C LEU A 313 20.33 -0.40 -5.36
N SER A 314 20.64 -1.61 -4.92
CA SER A 314 22.02 -2.06 -4.68
C SER A 314 22.70 -2.69 -5.90
N SER A 315 21.93 -3.10 -6.89
CA SER A 315 22.43 -3.78 -8.08
C SER A 315 22.93 -2.80 -9.12
N LYS A 316 24.14 -3.03 -9.68
CA LYS A 316 24.64 -2.30 -10.85
C LYS A 316 24.09 -2.86 -12.19
N ALA A 317 23.53 -4.07 -12.17
CA ALA A 317 22.83 -4.67 -13.29
C ALA A 317 21.34 -4.71 -12.93
N ASN A 318 20.46 -4.48 -13.91
CA ASN A 318 19.01 -4.59 -13.68
C ASN A 318 18.70 -6.00 -13.18
N PRO A 319 18.29 -6.17 -11.90
CA PRO A 319 17.93 -7.49 -11.41
C PRO A 319 16.67 -7.96 -12.14
N GLU A 320 16.55 -9.28 -12.29
CA GLU A 320 15.36 -9.90 -12.86
C GLU A 320 14.10 -9.51 -12.08
N ASN A 321 13.05 -9.12 -12.82
CA ASN A 321 11.77 -8.75 -12.24
C ASN A 321 11.10 -9.96 -11.58
N GLN A 322 10.46 -9.74 -10.45
CA GLN A 322 9.82 -10.76 -9.64
C GLN A 322 8.30 -10.51 -9.58
N GLN A 323 7.54 -11.58 -9.78
CA GLN A 323 6.09 -11.59 -9.63
C GLN A 323 5.78 -12.44 -8.38
N VAL A 324 5.31 -11.81 -7.30
CA VAL A 324 5.11 -12.46 -6.01
C VAL A 324 3.62 -12.34 -5.65
N ILE A 325 2.92 -13.48 -5.68
CA ILE A 325 1.52 -13.58 -5.26
C ILE A 325 1.46 -14.33 -3.94
N ILE A 326 0.88 -13.73 -2.91
CA ILE A 326 0.87 -14.25 -1.56
C ILE A 326 -0.58 -14.62 -1.17
N PRO A 327 -0.83 -15.83 -0.65
CA PRO A 327 -2.16 -16.23 -0.23
C PRO A 327 -2.73 -15.30 0.85
N ALA A 328 -3.97 -14.84 0.69
CA ALA A 328 -4.72 -14.19 1.76
C ALA A 328 -5.37 -15.25 2.67
N LYS A 329 -5.70 -14.87 3.91
CA LYS A 329 -6.29 -15.77 4.92
C LYS A 329 -7.76 -15.46 5.13
N LEU A 330 -8.60 -16.49 5.15
CA LEU A 330 -9.97 -16.37 5.62
C LEU A 330 -9.98 -16.50 7.14
N ILE A 331 -10.42 -15.46 7.83
CA ILE A 331 -10.60 -15.43 9.29
C ILE A 331 -12.07 -15.61 9.57
N ILE A 332 -12.42 -16.75 10.15
CA ILE A 332 -13.79 -17.02 10.60
C ILE A 332 -13.95 -16.49 12.03
N ARG A 333 -15.04 -15.76 12.28
CA ARG A 333 -15.44 -15.26 13.61
C ARG A 333 -16.87 -15.71 13.93
N ASP A 334 -17.08 -16.06 15.17
CA ASP A 334 -18.37 -16.50 15.73
C ASP A 334 -19.12 -15.33 16.38
#